data_459b666937e48a8448faa7a6c8ca22b7
#
_entry.id   459b666937e48a8448faa7a6c8ca22b7
#
_cell.length_a   1.000
_cell.length_b   1.000
_cell.length_c   1.000
_cell.angle_alpha   90.00
_cell.angle_beta   90.00
_cell.angle_gamma   90.00
#
_symmetry.space_group_name_H-M   'P 1'
#
loop_
_entity.id
_entity.type
_entity.pdbx_description
1 polymer ?
#
loop_
_entity_poly.entity_id
_entity_poly.type
_entity_poly.pdbx_seq_one_letter_code
_entity_poly.pdbx_strand_id
1 'polypeptide(L)'
;VGTVGVPTSGVEWRIAKGGDDDMGGEFQIKGEMVFAGYYKNPEATAQSIVNGWLHTGDVVRLQDGQIKIVDRLKDIMITAGGKNLTPSEIENTMKASPYIKECVIVAEGRKFVGALVMIDYETVGKWAEARRIAFTHFRSLVETPEVRQLIDAEIASGNAKLAQVAQIRNFHMLTKELDHDDGEVTATMKVRRS
;
A
#
# COMPACT_ATOMS: atom_id res chain seq x y z
N VAL A 1 -17.64 3.50 -2.43
CA VAL A 1 -16.61 3.89 -1.44
C VAL A 1 -15.25 3.69 -2.10
N GLY A 2 -14.37 4.67 -2.00
CA GLY A 2 -13.00 4.58 -2.53
C GLY A 2 -12.62 5.65 -3.55
N THR A 3 -13.50 6.61 -3.84
CA THR A 3 -13.19 7.81 -4.63
C THR A 3 -13.06 9.03 -3.70
N VAL A 4 -12.33 10.06 -4.16
CA VAL A 4 -12.17 11.34 -3.45
C VAL A 4 -13.06 12.44 -4.03
N GLY A 5 -13.98 12.07 -4.93
CA GLY A 5 -14.91 12.99 -5.57
C GLY A 5 -14.37 13.59 -6.86
N VAL A 6 -14.82 14.80 -7.17
CA VAL A 6 -14.43 15.58 -8.35
C VAL A 6 -13.59 16.80 -7.93
N PRO A 7 -12.69 17.29 -8.78
CA PRO A 7 -11.94 18.50 -8.48
C PRO A 7 -12.86 19.70 -8.26
N THR A 8 -12.48 20.58 -7.34
CA THR A 8 -13.19 21.82 -7.06
C THR A 8 -13.19 22.74 -8.29
N SER A 9 -14.26 23.51 -8.47
CA SER A 9 -14.34 24.52 -9.53
C SER A 9 -13.21 25.56 -9.37
N GLY A 10 -12.67 26.03 -10.49
CA GLY A 10 -11.55 26.98 -10.51
C GLY A 10 -10.17 26.36 -10.44
N VAL A 11 -10.08 25.02 -10.41
CA VAL A 11 -8.82 24.27 -10.50
C VAL A 11 -8.68 23.63 -11.87
N GLU A 12 -7.61 23.95 -12.57
CA GLU A 12 -7.19 23.16 -13.72
C GLU A 12 -6.56 21.85 -13.23
N TRP A 13 -6.96 20.74 -13.80
CA TRP A 13 -6.42 19.44 -13.45
C TRP A 13 -6.24 18.54 -14.67
N ARG A 14 -5.32 17.62 -14.57
CA ARG A 14 -5.10 16.59 -15.58
C ARG A 14 -4.54 15.32 -14.95
N ILE A 15 -4.71 14.22 -15.64
CA ILE A 15 -4.01 12.97 -15.35
C ILE A 15 -2.93 12.84 -16.42
N ALA A 16 -1.67 12.97 -16.00
CA ALA A 16 -0.54 12.80 -16.90
C ALA A 16 -0.44 11.33 -17.31
N LYS A 17 -0.36 11.07 -18.62
CA LYS A 17 -0.16 9.70 -19.12
C LYS A 17 1.22 9.21 -18.69
N GLY A 18 1.23 8.17 -17.90
CA GLY A 18 2.44 7.51 -17.43
C GLY A 18 2.18 6.03 -17.21
N GLY A 19 2.53 5.20 -18.19
CA GLY A 19 2.44 3.75 -18.05
C GLY A 19 1.19 3.11 -18.65
N ASP A 20 0.86 1.94 -18.17
CA ASP A 20 -0.27 1.09 -18.59
C ASP A 20 -1.59 1.84 -18.40
N ASP A 21 -2.45 1.89 -19.41
CA ASP A 21 -3.73 2.63 -19.38
C ASP A 21 -4.65 2.19 -18.22
N ASP A 22 -4.50 0.96 -17.73
CA ASP A 22 -5.30 0.41 -16.62
C ASP A 22 -4.92 0.97 -15.23
N MET A 23 -3.71 1.49 -15.06
CA MET A 23 -3.23 2.03 -13.78
C MET A 23 -3.57 3.50 -13.55
N GLY A 24 -3.97 4.23 -14.60
CA GLY A 24 -4.16 5.67 -14.54
C GLY A 24 -2.85 6.43 -14.76
N GLY A 25 -2.72 7.62 -14.14
CA GLY A 25 -1.55 8.46 -14.27
C GLY A 25 -1.39 9.43 -13.12
N GLU A 26 -0.28 10.16 -13.10
CA GLU A 26 -0.04 11.16 -12.06
C GLU A 26 -1.08 12.27 -12.12
N PHE A 27 -1.69 12.56 -10.96
CA PHE A 27 -2.60 13.68 -10.80
C PHE A 27 -1.82 14.99 -10.73
N GLN A 28 -2.12 15.91 -11.65
CA GLN A 28 -1.49 17.21 -11.69
C GLN A 28 -2.55 18.29 -11.61
N ILE A 29 -2.28 19.33 -10.84
CA ILE A 29 -3.19 20.46 -10.63
C ILE A 29 -2.50 21.78 -10.90
N LYS A 30 -3.29 22.78 -11.33
CA LYS A 30 -2.84 24.15 -11.55
C LYS A 30 -3.94 25.11 -11.13
N GLY A 31 -3.58 26.21 -10.50
CA GLY A 31 -4.51 27.24 -10.05
C GLY A 31 -3.96 28.02 -8.85
N GLU A 32 -4.72 29.02 -8.42
CA GLU A 32 -4.33 29.90 -7.32
C GLU A 32 -4.21 29.19 -5.96
N MET A 33 -4.82 28.01 -5.83
CA MET A 33 -4.73 27.19 -4.61
C MET A 33 -3.40 26.45 -4.48
N VAL A 34 -2.59 26.39 -5.56
CA VAL A 34 -1.27 25.76 -5.50
C VAL A 34 -0.33 26.67 -4.71
N PHE A 35 0.36 26.09 -3.73
CA PHE A 35 1.32 26.82 -2.90
C PHE A 35 2.45 27.43 -3.74
N ALA A 36 3.04 28.55 -3.27
CA ALA A 36 4.10 29.24 -3.99
C ALA A 36 5.43 28.45 -4.07
N GLY A 37 5.66 27.52 -3.17
CA GLY A 37 6.86 26.70 -3.13
C GLY A 37 7.21 26.23 -1.71
N TYR A 38 8.23 25.38 -1.62
CA TYR A 38 8.77 24.91 -0.33
C TYR A 38 9.69 25.97 0.27
N TYR A 39 9.46 26.26 1.55
CA TYR A 39 10.23 27.28 2.27
C TYR A 39 11.74 26.95 2.27
N LYS A 40 12.55 27.91 1.79
CA LYS A 40 14.01 27.78 1.65
C LYS A 40 14.48 26.54 0.88
N ASN A 41 13.64 25.96 0.01
CA ASN A 41 13.99 24.80 -0.80
C ASN A 41 13.54 25.01 -2.27
N PRO A 42 14.28 25.84 -3.04
CA PRO A 42 13.92 26.13 -4.43
C PRO A 42 14.06 24.90 -5.34
N GLU A 43 14.96 23.98 -5.03
CA GLU A 43 15.17 22.77 -5.80
C GLU A 43 13.94 21.85 -5.71
N ALA A 44 13.45 21.55 -4.50
CA ALA A 44 12.22 20.78 -4.32
C ALA A 44 11.00 21.49 -4.95
N THR A 45 10.97 22.83 -4.91
CA THR A 45 9.92 23.61 -5.57
C THR A 45 9.96 23.40 -7.07
N ALA A 46 11.11 23.51 -7.71
CA ALA A 46 11.27 23.34 -9.15
C ALA A 46 10.95 21.91 -9.62
N GLN A 47 11.22 20.91 -8.77
CA GLN A 47 10.84 19.51 -9.04
C GLN A 47 9.32 19.28 -8.93
N SER A 48 8.68 19.97 -7.99
CA SER A 48 7.25 19.76 -7.72
C SER A 48 6.34 20.64 -8.57
N ILE A 49 6.77 21.84 -8.95
CA ILE A 49 5.97 22.76 -9.77
C ILE A 49 6.69 22.99 -11.11
N VAL A 50 6.19 22.33 -12.15
CA VAL A 50 6.79 22.39 -13.49
C VAL A 50 5.80 23.06 -14.44
N ASN A 51 6.21 24.17 -15.08
CA ASN A 51 5.38 24.95 -15.98
C ASN A 51 4.01 25.36 -15.38
N GLY A 52 4.01 25.66 -14.07
CA GLY A 52 2.82 26.05 -13.32
C GLY A 52 1.90 24.89 -12.90
N TRP A 53 2.27 23.65 -13.21
CA TRP A 53 1.57 22.45 -12.77
C TRP A 53 2.24 21.86 -11.54
N LEU A 54 1.47 21.66 -10.47
CA LEU A 54 1.91 20.89 -9.32
C LEU A 54 1.82 19.40 -9.63
N HIS A 55 2.94 18.73 -9.60
CA HIS A 55 3.06 17.28 -9.62
C HIS A 55 2.77 16.74 -8.23
N THR A 56 1.59 16.15 -8.03
CA THR A 56 1.17 15.70 -6.68
C THR A 56 1.93 14.47 -6.20
N GLY A 57 2.49 13.70 -7.13
CA GLY A 57 3.07 12.39 -6.86
C GLY A 57 2.02 11.32 -6.54
N ASP A 58 0.73 11.63 -6.68
CA ASP A 58 -0.35 10.67 -6.52
C ASP A 58 -0.79 10.14 -7.89
N VAL A 59 -0.86 8.83 -8.03
CA VAL A 59 -1.43 8.17 -9.21
C VAL A 59 -2.92 8.00 -9.00
N VAL A 60 -3.69 8.45 -9.99
CA VAL A 60 -5.15 8.41 -9.94
C VAL A 60 -5.74 7.84 -11.22
N ARG A 61 -6.95 7.32 -11.12
CA ARG A 61 -7.79 7.00 -12.26
C ARG A 61 -9.19 7.59 -12.10
N LEU A 62 -9.91 7.76 -13.20
CA LEU A 62 -11.33 8.11 -13.14
C LEU A 62 -12.17 6.84 -12.98
N GLN A 63 -13.07 6.88 -12.03
CA GLN A 63 -14.09 5.86 -11.80
C GLN A 63 -15.45 6.56 -11.71
N ASP A 64 -16.35 6.28 -12.64
CA ASP A 64 -17.68 6.92 -12.71
C ASP A 64 -17.64 8.46 -12.64
N GLY A 65 -16.65 9.05 -13.34
CA GLY A 65 -16.42 10.51 -13.37
C GLY A 65 -15.78 11.09 -12.10
N GLN A 66 -15.45 10.27 -11.13
CA GLN A 66 -14.79 10.68 -9.89
C GLN A 66 -13.33 10.24 -9.87
N ILE A 67 -12.50 10.97 -9.14
CA ILE A 67 -11.09 10.63 -8.95
C ILE A 67 -10.98 9.53 -7.89
N LYS A 68 -10.29 8.45 -8.27
CA LYS A 68 -9.85 7.39 -7.35
C LYS A 68 -8.33 7.44 -7.25
N ILE A 69 -7.82 7.63 -6.03
CA ILE A 69 -6.39 7.49 -5.75
C ILE A 69 -6.03 6.01 -5.81
N VAL A 70 -5.01 5.69 -6.59
CA VAL A 70 -4.52 4.33 -6.80
C VAL A 70 -3.35 4.05 -5.86
N ASP A 71 -2.31 4.89 -5.95
CA ASP A 71 -1.10 4.81 -5.11
C ASP A 71 -0.26 6.08 -5.23
N ARG A 72 0.88 6.13 -4.53
CA ARG A 72 1.94 7.11 -4.76
C ARG A 72 2.80 6.69 -5.95
N LEU A 73 3.15 7.63 -6.80
CA LEU A 73 3.98 7.36 -7.98
C LEU A 73 5.31 6.68 -7.63
N LYS A 74 5.95 7.11 -6.54
CA LYS A 74 7.20 6.54 -6.04
C LYS A 74 7.06 5.17 -5.38
N ASP A 75 5.85 4.78 -5.00
CA ASP A 75 5.57 3.51 -4.32
C ASP A 75 5.13 2.41 -5.30
N ILE A 76 4.86 2.77 -6.56
CA ILE A 76 4.59 1.80 -7.62
C ILE A 76 5.82 0.94 -7.84
N MET A 77 5.62 -0.37 -7.83
CA MET A 77 6.68 -1.35 -8.03
C MET A 77 6.66 -1.92 -9.44
N ILE A 78 7.82 -2.12 -10.02
CA ILE A 78 7.96 -2.75 -11.34
C ILE A 78 8.58 -4.14 -11.15
N THR A 79 7.82 -5.17 -11.51
CA THR A 79 8.33 -6.54 -11.46
C THR A 79 9.43 -6.79 -12.48
N ALA A 80 10.21 -7.88 -12.32
CA ALA A 80 11.23 -8.29 -13.30
C ALA A 80 10.65 -8.53 -14.71
N GLY A 81 9.35 -8.79 -14.83
CA GLY A 81 8.63 -8.92 -16.09
C GLY A 81 8.11 -7.59 -16.67
N GLY A 82 8.49 -6.44 -16.08
CA GLY A 82 8.07 -5.11 -16.54
C GLY A 82 6.60 -4.78 -16.23
N LYS A 83 5.95 -5.52 -15.32
CA LYS A 83 4.57 -5.23 -14.90
C LYS A 83 4.57 -4.27 -13.72
N ASN A 84 3.81 -3.21 -13.85
CA ASN A 84 3.55 -2.26 -12.78
C ASN A 84 2.59 -2.87 -11.76
N LEU A 85 2.88 -2.70 -10.48
CA LEU A 85 2.05 -3.12 -9.36
C LEU A 85 1.79 -1.94 -8.43
N THR A 86 0.59 -1.89 -7.87
CA THR A 86 0.17 -0.97 -6.82
C THR A 86 0.19 -1.68 -5.47
N PRO A 87 1.28 -1.56 -4.70
CA PRO A 87 1.39 -2.27 -3.41
C PRO A 87 0.23 -1.97 -2.48
N SER A 88 -0.21 -0.72 -2.40
CA SER A 88 -1.31 -0.30 -1.52
C SER A 88 -2.62 -1.04 -1.79
N GLU A 89 -2.95 -1.36 -3.06
CA GLU A 89 -4.16 -2.13 -3.40
C GLU A 89 -4.07 -3.56 -2.88
N ILE A 90 -2.91 -4.20 -3.04
CA ILE A 90 -2.65 -5.57 -2.56
C ILE A 90 -2.68 -5.60 -1.03
N GLU A 91 -1.95 -4.70 -0.39
CA GLU A 91 -1.85 -4.59 1.07
C GLU A 91 -3.22 -4.33 1.72
N ASN A 92 -4.01 -3.39 1.17
CA ASN A 92 -5.35 -3.11 1.68
C ASN A 92 -6.31 -4.29 1.49
N THR A 93 -6.15 -5.07 0.41
CA THR A 93 -6.92 -6.29 0.20
C THR A 93 -6.61 -7.33 1.27
N MET A 94 -5.34 -7.49 1.66
CA MET A 94 -4.94 -8.41 2.73
C MET A 94 -5.36 -7.91 4.11
N LYS A 95 -5.23 -6.60 4.38
CA LYS A 95 -5.64 -5.98 5.65
C LYS A 95 -7.16 -5.91 5.85
N ALA A 96 -7.96 -6.29 4.87
CA ALA A 96 -9.40 -6.51 5.06
C ALA A 96 -9.69 -7.73 5.96
N SER A 97 -8.73 -8.65 6.12
CA SER A 97 -8.80 -9.74 7.09
C SER A 97 -8.62 -9.20 8.52
N PRO A 98 -9.45 -9.61 9.48
CA PRO A 98 -9.29 -9.22 10.88
C PRO A 98 -8.04 -9.81 11.55
N TYR A 99 -7.42 -10.81 10.95
CA TYR A 99 -6.24 -11.50 11.48
C TYR A 99 -4.92 -10.88 11.02
N ILE A 100 -4.96 -10.00 9.99
CA ILE A 100 -3.79 -9.35 9.41
C ILE A 100 -3.79 -7.87 9.82
N LYS A 101 -2.88 -7.48 10.70
CA LYS A 101 -2.70 -6.08 11.13
C LYS A 101 -1.94 -5.27 10.10
N GLU A 102 -0.87 -5.84 9.52
CA GLU A 102 -0.08 -5.19 8.49
C GLU A 102 0.40 -6.19 7.44
N CYS A 103 0.48 -5.72 6.21
CA CYS A 103 1.01 -6.47 5.08
C CYS A 103 1.90 -5.54 4.27
N VAL A 104 3.14 -5.91 4.05
CA VAL A 104 4.13 -5.13 3.28
C VAL A 104 4.53 -5.91 2.05
N ILE A 105 4.25 -5.35 0.88
CA ILE A 105 4.57 -6.00 -0.39
C ILE A 105 6.03 -5.81 -0.76
N VAL A 106 6.64 -6.87 -1.28
CA VAL A 106 8.02 -6.93 -1.78
C VAL A 106 7.99 -7.51 -3.20
N ALA A 107 8.03 -6.64 -4.21
CA ALA A 107 7.90 -7.04 -5.61
C ALA A 107 8.87 -6.35 -6.57
N GLU A 108 9.53 -5.25 -6.15
CA GLU A 108 10.42 -4.47 -7.02
C GLU A 108 11.54 -5.34 -7.59
N GLY A 109 11.63 -5.38 -8.92
CA GLY A 109 12.60 -6.19 -9.66
C GLY A 109 12.48 -7.71 -9.46
N ARG A 110 11.44 -8.21 -8.80
CA ARG A 110 11.27 -9.63 -8.50
C ARG A 110 10.37 -10.34 -9.52
N LYS A 111 10.57 -11.65 -9.66
CA LYS A 111 9.77 -12.51 -10.56
C LYS A 111 8.35 -12.76 -10.06
N PHE A 112 8.09 -12.56 -8.77
CA PHE A 112 6.80 -12.77 -8.13
C PHE A 112 6.62 -11.81 -6.96
N VAL A 113 5.37 -11.63 -6.55
CA VAL A 113 4.99 -10.81 -5.39
C VAL A 113 5.22 -11.62 -4.12
N GLY A 114 6.06 -11.09 -3.24
CA GLY A 114 6.23 -11.55 -1.87
C GLY A 114 5.58 -10.58 -0.89
N ALA A 115 5.37 -11.02 0.36
CA ALA A 115 4.85 -10.18 1.43
C ALA A 115 5.52 -10.46 2.77
N LEU A 116 5.65 -9.41 3.59
CA LEU A 116 5.85 -9.51 5.03
C LEU A 116 4.50 -9.29 5.69
N VAL A 117 4.08 -10.20 6.56
CA VAL A 117 2.75 -10.17 7.18
C VAL A 117 2.89 -10.09 8.69
N MET A 118 2.28 -9.10 9.30
CA MET A 118 2.13 -8.97 10.74
C MET A 118 0.71 -9.33 11.14
N ILE A 119 0.57 -10.28 12.04
CA ILE A 119 -0.74 -10.68 12.57
C ILE A 119 -1.31 -9.61 13.52
N ASP A 120 -2.63 -9.55 13.63
CA ASP A 120 -3.29 -8.87 14.74
C ASP A 120 -3.22 -9.76 15.97
N TYR A 121 -2.33 -9.42 16.90
CA TYR A 121 -2.03 -10.26 18.08
C TYR A 121 -3.25 -10.52 18.95
N GLU A 122 -4.08 -9.50 19.14
CA GLU A 122 -5.28 -9.64 19.99
C GLU A 122 -6.31 -10.58 19.36
N THR A 123 -6.60 -10.38 18.07
CA THR A 123 -7.60 -11.17 17.34
C THR A 123 -7.15 -12.62 17.15
N VAL A 124 -5.87 -12.81 16.74
CA VAL A 124 -5.31 -14.15 16.55
C VAL A 124 -5.13 -14.87 17.90
N GLY A 125 -4.77 -14.14 18.97
CA GLY A 125 -4.71 -14.69 20.32
C GLY A 125 -6.06 -15.23 20.78
N LYS A 126 -7.14 -14.47 20.68
CA LYS A 126 -8.50 -14.93 20.99
C LYS A 126 -8.92 -16.12 20.12
N TRP A 127 -8.54 -16.12 18.85
CA TRP A 127 -8.80 -17.25 17.95
C TRP A 127 -8.06 -18.51 18.38
N ALA A 128 -6.81 -18.39 18.82
CA ALA A 128 -5.98 -19.51 19.34
C ALA A 128 -6.51 -20.05 20.69
N GLU A 129 -6.86 -19.16 21.61
CA GLU A 129 -7.45 -19.53 22.92
C GLU A 129 -8.74 -20.34 22.74
N ALA A 130 -9.64 -19.91 21.85
CA ALA A 130 -10.88 -20.61 21.54
C ALA A 130 -10.64 -22.05 21.01
N ARG A 131 -9.45 -22.31 20.47
CA ARG A 131 -9.01 -23.62 19.95
C ARG A 131 -8.07 -24.36 20.87
N ARG A 132 -7.81 -23.81 22.07
CA ARG A 132 -6.91 -24.37 23.07
C ARG A 132 -5.47 -24.54 22.56
N ILE A 133 -5.04 -23.63 21.67
CA ILE A 133 -3.67 -23.53 21.19
C ILE A 133 -2.87 -22.77 22.24
N ALA A 134 -1.83 -23.39 22.79
CA ALA A 134 -1.00 -22.77 23.81
C ALA A 134 0.02 -21.81 23.18
N PHE A 135 0.11 -20.61 23.70
CA PHE A 135 1.13 -19.62 23.37
C PHE A 135 1.43 -18.76 24.59
N THR A 136 2.56 -18.08 24.61
CA THR A 136 2.98 -17.24 25.76
C THR A 136 3.24 -15.79 25.36
N HIS A 137 3.63 -15.53 24.12
CA HIS A 137 3.97 -14.21 23.62
C HIS A 137 3.81 -14.18 22.07
N PHE A 138 3.96 -13.00 21.46
CA PHE A 138 3.75 -12.77 20.03
C PHE A 138 4.46 -13.82 19.15
N ARG A 139 5.77 -13.99 19.35
CA ARG A 139 6.57 -14.90 18.55
C ARG A 139 6.08 -16.34 18.64
N SER A 140 5.79 -16.83 19.86
CA SER A 140 5.32 -18.20 20.06
C SER A 140 3.97 -18.45 19.39
N LEU A 141 3.09 -17.42 19.34
CA LEU A 141 1.82 -17.47 18.61
C LEU A 141 2.04 -17.57 17.10
N VAL A 142 2.89 -16.71 16.54
CA VAL A 142 3.22 -16.70 15.12
C VAL A 142 3.85 -18.01 14.63
N GLU A 143 4.68 -18.64 15.47
CA GLU A 143 5.40 -19.88 15.13
C GLU A 143 4.50 -21.14 15.20
N THR A 144 3.23 -21.02 15.65
CA THR A 144 2.31 -22.17 15.66
C THR A 144 1.87 -22.56 14.25
N PRO A 145 1.84 -23.87 13.93
CA PRO A 145 1.40 -24.33 12.60
C PRO A 145 -0.04 -23.91 12.26
N GLU A 146 -0.91 -23.87 13.25
CA GLU A 146 -2.32 -23.52 13.09
C GLU A 146 -2.50 -22.05 12.70
N VAL A 147 -1.70 -21.16 13.30
CA VAL A 147 -1.70 -19.72 12.91
C VAL A 147 -1.14 -19.57 11.51
N ARG A 148 -0.11 -20.32 11.14
CA ARG A 148 0.39 -20.33 9.77
C ARG A 148 -0.72 -20.74 8.79
N GLN A 149 -1.46 -21.80 9.07
CA GLN A 149 -2.59 -22.25 8.22
C GLN A 149 -3.71 -21.22 8.15
N LEU A 150 -4.01 -20.54 9.28
CA LEU A 150 -4.98 -19.44 9.28
C LEU A 150 -4.55 -18.34 8.31
N ILE A 151 -3.32 -17.88 8.40
CA ILE A 151 -2.83 -16.79 7.55
C ILE A 151 -2.69 -17.25 6.08
N ASP A 152 -2.28 -18.50 5.81
CA ASP A 152 -2.30 -19.07 4.45
C ASP A 152 -3.71 -19.00 3.83
N ALA A 153 -4.75 -19.32 4.59
CA ALA A 153 -6.14 -19.24 4.14
C ALA A 153 -6.59 -17.79 3.87
N GLU A 154 -6.21 -16.85 4.74
CA GLU A 154 -6.52 -15.42 4.56
C GLU A 154 -5.82 -14.84 3.33
N ILE A 155 -4.54 -15.16 3.10
CA ILE A 155 -3.81 -14.76 1.90
C ILE A 155 -4.45 -15.37 0.64
N ALA A 156 -4.86 -16.63 0.68
CA ALA A 156 -5.55 -17.26 -0.45
C ALA A 156 -6.89 -16.56 -0.76
N SER A 157 -7.65 -16.22 0.29
CA SER A 157 -8.91 -15.47 0.16
C SER A 157 -8.69 -14.07 -0.43
N GLY A 158 -7.65 -13.36 0.02
CA GLY A 158 -7.25 -12.06 -0.54
C GLY A 158 -6.82 -12.19 -2.01
N ASN A 159 -5.99 -13.17 -2.32
CA ASN A 159 -5.50 -13.44 -3.68
C ASN A 159 -6.64 -13.71 -4.69
N ALA A 160 -7.73 -14.33 -4.26
CA ALA A 160 -8.89 -14.57 -5.11
C ALA A 160 -9.56 -13.29 -5.62
N LYS A 161 -9.32 -12.15 -4.96
CA LYS A 161 -9.83 -10.83 -5.34
C LYS A 161 -8.87 -10.03 -6.22
N LEU A 162 -7.65 -10.52 -6.42
CA LEU A 162 -6.56 -9.84 -7.13
C LEU A 162 -6.30 -10.45 -8.50
N ALA A 163 -5.89 -9.62 -9.44
CA ALA A 163 -5.36 -10.09 -10.72
C ALA A 163 -4.15 -11.03 -10.50
N GLN A 164 -3.98 -12.02 -11.37
CA GLN A 164 -2.97 -13.07 -11.22
C GLN A 164 -1.53 -12.52 -11.00
N VAL A 165 -1.21 -11.41 -11.66
CA VAL A 165 0.10 -10.75 -11.57
C VAL A 165 0.34 -10.11 -10.20
N ALA A 166 -0.74 -9.72 -9.50
CA ALA A 166 -0.71 -9.06 -8.20
C ALA A 166 -0.83 -10.04 -7.01
N GLN A 167 -1.05 -11.33 -7.28
CA GLN A 167 -1.22 -12.34 -6.24
C GLN A 167 0.08 -12.60 -5.49
N ILE A 168 0.01 -12.60 -4.17
CA ILE A 168 1.12 -12.97 -3.28
C ILE A 168 1.42 -14.46 -3.48
N ARG A 169 2.66 -14.78 -3.89
CA ARG A 169 3.12 -16.14 -4.13
C ARG A 169 3.86 -16.74 -2.93
N ASN A 170 4.45 -15.88 -2.13
CA ASN A 170 5.14 -16.29 -0.91
C ASN A 170 5.05 -15.18 0.13
N PHE A 171 5.01 -15.53 1.40
CA PHE A 171 5.03 -14.55 2.47
C PHE A 171 5.80 -15.04 3.69
N HIS A 172 6.28 -14.09 4.47
CA HIS A 172 6.93 -14.33 5.76
C HIS A 172 6.13 -13.64 6.85
N MET A 173 5.79 -14.36 7.91
CA MET A 173 5.16 -13.77 9.09
C MET A 173 6.23 -13.13 9.98
N LEU A 174 6.03 -11.87 10.33
CA LEU A 174 6.91 -11.17 11.26
C LEU A 174 6.77 -11.77 12.66
N THR A 175 7.89 -12.01 13.32
CA THR A 175 7.94 -12.59 14.67
C THR A 175 7.89 -11.56 15.78
N LYS A 176 7.81 -10.28 15.42
CA LYS A 176 7.59 -9.12 16.31
C LYS A 176 6.63 -8.15 15.66
N GLU A 177 6.03 -7.27 16.46
CA GLU A 177 5.31 -6.12 15.92
C GLU A 177 6.29 -5.09 15.34
N LEU A 178 5.84 -4.38 14.30
CA LEU A 178 6.60 -3.26 13.74
C LEU A 178 6.60 -2.11 14.74
N ASP A 179 7.77 -1.53 15.00
CA ASP A 179 7.96 -0.49 15.99
C ASP A 179 8.49 0.82 15.36
N HIS A 180 8.05 1.94 15.96
CA HIS A 180 8.53 3.26 15.62
C HIS A 180 9.99 3.47 16.03
N ASP A 181 10.39 2.98 17.20
CA ASP A 181 11.73 3.18 17.75
C ASP A 181 12.79 2.42 16.95
N ASP A 182 12.40 1.30 16.33
CA ASP A 182 13.26 0.56 15.38
C ASP A 182 13.32 1.22 13.99
N GLY A 183 12.58 2.30 13.77
CA GLY A 183 12.54 3.00 12.48
C GLY A 183 11.73 2.29 11.39
N GLU A 184 11.01 1.22 11.72
CA GLU A 184 10.24 0.40 10.78
C GLU A 184 8.93 1.09 10.35
N VAL A 185 8.38 1.92 11.23
CA VAL A 185 7.20 2.74 10.95
C VAL A 185 7.44 4.20 11.28
N THR A 186 6.64 5.08 10.70
CA THR A 186 6.64 6.52 11.04
C THR A 186 5.89 6.74 12.36
N ALA A 187 5.99 7.95 12.92
CA ALA A 187 5.19 8.37 14.08
C ALA A 187 3.66 8.25 13.85
N THR A 188 3.22 8.21 12.60
CA THR A 188 1.82 7.97 12.20
C THR A 188 1.55 6.51 11.85
N MET A 189 2.41 5.58 12.27
CA MET A 189 2.31 4.14 12.06
C MET A 189 2.29 3.70 10.59
N LYS A 190 2.87 4.51 9.68
CA LYS A 190 3.05 4.13 8.27
C LYS A 190 4.36 3.38 8.11
N VAL A 191 4.32 2.22 7.49
CA VAL A 191 5.52 1.41 7.21
C VAL A 191 6.49 2.15 6.31
N ARG A 192 7.77 2.13 6.68
CA ARG A 192 8.88 2.65 5.87
C ARG A 192 9.39 1.52 4.97
N ARG A 193 9.40 1.76 3.67
CA ARG A 193 9.89 0.78 2.66
C ARG A 193 11.34 1.00 2.22
N SER A 194 12.00 1.99 2.80
CA SER A 194 13.40 2.34 2.47
C SER A 194 14.29 2.14 3.68
#